data_1123e05e05a10e4fe47017d1a83ed77a
#
_entry.id   1123e05e05a10e4fe47017d1a83ed77a
#
_cell.length_a   1.000
_cell.length_b   1.000
_cell.length_c   1.000
_cell.angle_alpha   90.00
_cell.angle_beta   90.00
_cell.angle_gamma   90.00
#
_symmetry.space_group_name_H-M   'P 1'
#
loop_
_entity.id
_entity.type
_entity.pdbx_description
1 polymer ?
#
loop_
_entity_poly.entity_id
_entity_poly.type
_entity_poly.pdbx_seq_one_letter_code
_entity_poly.pdbx_strand_id
1 'polypeptide(L)'
;MIVPTKSEPLLIADAGRPATLGGMPKVCVWGGVEAAALAPLPDGVSLTVGDGTGPLPRDVEFLVPAYPGGAMPDLADLPQLKVVQLLSAGVEGWPERVPANVLLCNGRGIHGASTAEQAVAGLLAVLRDLPRSLRQQEAHEWQRYPRESLDGKRVLLLGAGDVASYVERAVEVFGASTVRVARRPRAGVHGLADLPDLLPDTDIVVAALPDTAATRHLVDAAFLARLPDGAVVVNVGRGTLIDTDALLAELTAKRLRAFLDVVDPEPLPADHPLWSAPNVLLTPHVGGGAGGWERRAAKLVREQIERFVRGEPLINLVSSGY
;
A
#
# COMPACT_ATOMS: atom_id res chain seq x y z
N MET A 1 27.49 -9.75 27.55
CA MET A 1 26.73 -10.95 27.16
C MET A 1 25.27 -10.61 27.41
N ILE A 2 24.59 -10.02 26.43
CA ILE A 2 23.17 -9.68 26.50
C ILE A 2 22.51 -10.41 25.32
N VAL A 3 21.66 -11.37 25.67
CA VAL A 3 20.92 -12.24 24.76
C VAL A 3 19.82 -11.39 24.10
N PRO A 4 19.63 -11.44 22.76
CA PRO A 4 18.50 -10.77 22.13
C PRO A 4 17.22 -11.57 22.41
N THR A 5 16.26 -10.94 23.06
CA THR A 5 14.90 -11.45 23.20
C THR A 5 14.25 -11.56 21.81
N LYS A 6 14.05 -12.77 21.32
CA LYS A 6 13.15 -13.09 20.23
C LYS A 6 11.75 -12.63 20.64
N SER A 7 11.17 -11.70 19.90
CA SER A 7 9.73 -11.45 19.95
C SER A 7 9.02 -12.72 19.47
N GLU A 8 8.47 -13.46 20.37
CA GLU A 8 7.60 -14.62 20.07
C GLU A 8 6.41 -14.13 19.23
N PRO A 9 6.03 -14.85 18.15
CA PRO A 9 4.76 -14.63 17.50
C PRO A 9 3.66 -14.92 18.51
N LEU A 10 2.68 -14.02 18.65
CA LEU A 10 1.46 -14.29 19.39
C LEU A 10 0.81 -15.54 18.77
N LEU A 11 1.05 -16.66 19.41
CA LEU A 11 0.37 -17.90 19.11
C LEU A 11 -1.11 -17.71 19.45
N ILE A 12 -2.00 -18.06 18.54
CA ILE A 12 -3.44 -18.26 18.78
C ILE A 12 -3.62 -19.49 19.70
N ALA A 13 -2.87 -19.56 20.78
CA ALA A 13 -2.88 -20.73 21.66
C ALA A 13 -4.06 -20.73 22.64
N ASP A 14 -4.84 -19.63 22.73
CA ASP A 14 -5.94 -19.48 23.70
C ASP A 14 -7.27 -18.94 23.16
N ALA A 15 -7.42 -18.66 21.87
CA ALA A 15 -8.75 -18.68 21.28
C ALA A 15 -9.12 -20.16 21.10
N GLY A 16 -9.55 -20.79 22.21
CA GLY A 16 -9.83 -22.20 22.25
C GLY A 16 -10.70 -22.64 21.10
N ARG A 17 -10.12 -23.33 20.15
CA ARG A 17 -10.89 -24.12 19.21
C ARG A 17 -11.63 -25.16 20.05
N PRO A 18 -12.97 -25.17 20.11
CA PRO A 18 -13.67 -26.26 20.76
C PRO A 18 -13.23 -27.57 20.06
N ALA A 19 -12.86 -28.56 20.82
CA ALA A 19 -12.31 -29.87 20.36
C ALA A 19 -13.24 -30.69 19.46
N THR A 20 -14.41 -30.12 19.08
CA THR A 20 -15.38 -30.69 18.14
C THR A 20 -16.14 -29.57 17.49
N LEU A 21 -15.67 -29.09 16.33
CA LEU A 21 -16.50 -28.34 15.41
C LEU A 21 -17.52 -29.30 14.81
N GLY A 22 -18.77 -29.26 15.29
CA GLY A 22 -19.88 -30.03 14.76
C GLY A 22 -20.39 -29.49 13.40
N GLY A 23 -19.57 -28.75 12.62
CA GLY A 23 -19.94 -28.19 11.35
C GLY A 23 -18.75 -27.79 10.49
N MET A 24 -18.97 -27.62 9.19
CA MET A 24 -17.99 -27.12 8.23
C MET A 24 -17.76 -25.62 8.47
N PRO A 25 -16.49 -25.14 8.53
CA PRO A 25 -16.18 -23.71 8.60
C PRO A 25 -16.90 -22.89 7.53
N LYS A 26 -17.57 -21.81 7.95
CA LYS A 26 -18.37 -20.94 7.11
C LYS A 26 -17.53 -19.77 6.61
N VAL A 27 -17.14 -19.81 5.34
CA VAL A 27 -16.37 -18.77 4.67
C VAL A 27 -17.28 -17.96 3.76
N CYS A 28 -17.24 -16.65 3.85
CA CYS A 28 -17.96 -15.74 2.97
C CYS A 28 -16.96 -14.81 2.26
N VAL A 29 -16.93 -14.86 0.92
CA VAL A 29 -16.21 -13.91 0.08
C VAL A 29 -17.24 -13.01 -0.58
N TRP A 30 -17.33 -11.75 -0.12
CA TRP A 30 -18.43 -10.84 -0.44
C TRP A 30 -18.17 -9.97 -1.66
N GLY A 31 -17.22 -10.35 -2.51
CA GLY A 31 -16.87 -9.70 -3.77
C GLY A 31 -15.36 -9.53 -3.96
N GLY A 32 -14.96 -9.18 -5.18
CA GLY A 32 -13.54 -8.95 -5.54
C GLY A 32 -12.74 -10.21 -5.85
N VAL A 33 -13.24 -11.42 -5.53
CA VAL A 33 -12.61 -12.70 -5.89
C VAL A 33 -13.68 -13.69 -6.31
N GLU A 34 -13.52 -14.30 -7.48
CA GLU A 34 -14.42 -15.31 -7.97
C GLU A 34 -14.22 -16.69 -7.30
N ALA A 35 -15.31 -17.44 -7.10
CA ALA A 35 -15.26 -18.77 -6.49
C ALA A 35 -14.30 -19.72 -7.22
N ALA A 36 -14.30 -19.71 -8.57
CA ALA A 36 -13.42 -20.54 -9.37
C ALA A 36 -11.93 -20.27 -9.14
N ALA A 37 -11.56 -19.01 -8.83
CA ALA A 37 -10.18 -18.62 -8.53
C ALA A 37 -9.70 -19.10 -7.16
N LEU A 38 -10.63 -19.45 -6.25
CA LEU A 38 -10.32 -19.99 -4.92
C LEU A 38 -10.11 -21.51 -4.92
N ALA A 39 -10.53 -22.20 -5.96
CA ALA A 39 -10.40 -23.66 -6.05
C ALA A 39 -8.93 -24.12 -6.26
N PRO A 40 -8.56 -25.30 -5.72
CA PRO A 40 -9.33 -26.10 -4.78
C PRO A 40 -9.29 -25.53 -3.36
N LEU A 41 -10.37 -25.64 -2.63
CA LEU A 41 -10.44 -25.35 -1.19
C LEU A 41 -10.24 -26.64 -0.37
N PRO A 42 -9.85 -26.53 0.91
CA PRO A 42 -9.79 -27.70 1.81
C PRO A 42 -11.15 -28.37 1.94
N ASP A 43 -11.12 -29.70 2.12
CA ASP A 43 -12.33 -30.45 2.40
C ASP A 43 -13.03 -29.93 3.66
N GLY A 44 -14.35 -29.92 3.65
CA GLY A 44 -15.16 -29.49 4.77
C GLY A 44 -15.31 -27.98 4.95
N VAL A 45 -15.00 -27.16 3.92
CA VAL A 45 -15.29 -25.72 3.91
C VAL A 45 -16.63 -25.45 3.22
N SER A 46 -17.51 -24.69 3.89
CA SER A 46 -18.70 -24.14 3.26
C SER A 46 -18.41 -22.74 2.76
N LEU A 47 -18.27 -22.57 1.44
CA LEU A 47 -17.99 -21.28 0.79
C LEU A 47 -19.27 -20.62 0.28
N THR A 48 -19.51 -19.37 0.68
CA THR A 48 -20.48 -18.47 0.04
C THR A 48 -19.72 -17.37 -0.69
N VAL A 49 -20.06 -17.12 -1.95
CA VAL A 49 -19.51 -16.00 -2.71
C VAL A 49 -20.67 -15.08 -3.10
N GLY A 50 -20.56 -13.81 -2.72
CA GLY A 50 -21.51 -12.76 -3.05
C GLY A 50 -20.95 -11.78 -4.08
N ASP A 51 -21.78 -10.85 -4.49
CA ASP A 51 -21.46 -9.76 -5.42
C ASP A 51 -21.18 -8.41 -4.73
N GLY A 52 -21.08 -8.43 -3.41
CA GLY A 52 -20.88 -7.23 -2.59
C GLY A 52 -22.18 -6.52 -2.19
N THR A 53 -23.34 -7.09 -2.50
CA THR A 53 -24.65 -6.52 -2.20
C THR A 53 -25.48 -7.44 -1.31
N GLY A 54 -26.47 -6.88 -0.62
CA GLY A 54 -27.37 -7.62 0.24
C GLY A 54 -26.81 -8.00 1.63
N PRO A 55 -27.53 -8.80 2.43
CA PRO A 55 -27.13 -9.19 3.76
C PRO A 55 -26.09 -10.30 3.76
N LEU A 56 -25.14 -10.25 4.72
CA LEU A 56 -24.19 -11.32 4.97
C LEU A 56 -24.85 -12.53 5.65
N PRO A 57 -24.39 -13.76 5.41
CA PRO A 57 -24.79 -14.92 6.19
C PRO A 57 -24.46 -14.75 7.67
N ARG A 58 -25.45 -14.92 8.56
CA ARG A 58 -25.26 -14.68 10.02
C ARG A 58 -24.34 -15.69 10.70
N ASP A 59 -24.11 -16.83 10.07
CA ASP A 59 -23.28 -17.94 10.58
C ASP A 59 -21.84 -17.90 10.02
N VAL A 60 -21.45 -16.79 9.36
CA VAL A 60 -20.11 -16.63 8.80
C VAL A 60 -19.04 -16.59 9.91
N GLU A 61 -17.97 -17.33 9.71
CA GLU A 61 -16.81 -17.38 10.63
C GLU A 61 -15.58 -16.66 10.04
N PHE A 62 -15.42 -16.69 8.70
CA PHE A 62 -14.33 -16.05 7.97
C PHE A 62 -14.93 -15.18 6.85
N LEU A 63 -14.72 -13.87 6.95
CA LEU A 63 -15.28 -12.90 6.02
C LEU A 63 -14.19 -12.24 5.19
N VAL A 64 -14.37 -12.22 3.87
CA VAL A 64 -13.64 -11.36 2.93
C VAL A 64 -14.62 -10.29 2.45
N PRO A 65 -14.54 -9.02 2.91
CA PRO A 65 -15.43 -7.96 2.50
C PRO A 65 -15.28 -7.60 1.03
N ALA A 66 -16.31 -6.95 0.46
CA ALA A 66 -16.26 -6.46 -0.93
C ALA A 66 -15.11 -5.48 -1.17
N TYR A 67 -14.46 -5.62 -2.33
CA TYR A 67 -13.38 -4.74 -2.79
C TYR A 67 -13.35 -4.68 -4.33
N PRO A 68 -13.08 -3.52 -4.96
CA PRO A 68 -13.05 -2.20 -4.34
C PRO A 68 -14.46 -1.65 -4.06
N GLY A 69 -14.58 -0.73 -3.07
CA GLY A 69 -15.73 0.16 -2.95
C GLY A 69 -17.04 -0.43 -2.42
N GLY A 70 -17.04 -1.64 -1.88
CA GLY A 70 -18.22 -2.19 -1.22
C GLY A 70 -18.59 -1.44 0.07
N ALA A 71 -19.89 -1.40 0.42
CA ALA A 71 -20.33 -0.91 1.71
C ALA A 71 -19.68 -1.76 2.83
N MET A 72 -19.20 -1.09 3.89
CA MET A 72 -18.66 -1.81 5.04
C MET A 72 -19.83 -2.47 5.81
N PRO A 73 -19.83 -3.80 5.95
CA PRO A 73 -20.91 -4.49 6.65
C PRO A 73 -20.92 -4.15 8.13
N ASP A 74 -22.10 -4.25 8.75
CA ASP A 74 -22.20 -4.26 10.21
C ASP A 74 -21.74 -5.64 10.74
N LEU A 75 -20.60 -5.66 11.42
CA LEU A 75 -20.01 -6.87 11.97
C LEU A 75 -20.66 -7.32 13.29
N ALA A 76 -21.41 -6.46 13.95
CA ALA A 76 -22.10 -6.76 15.21
C ALA A 76 -23.20 -7.82 15.02
N ASP A 77 -23.76 -7.92 13.82
CA ASP A 77 -24.78 -8.90 13.45
C ASP A 77 -24.23 -10.29 13.11
N LEU A 78 -22.91 -10.49 13.23
CA LEU A 78 -22.19 -11.72 12.86
C LEU A 78 -21.59 -12.43 14.09
N PRO A 79 -22.40 -13.11 14.90
CA PRO A 79 -22.00 -13.65 16.21
C PRO A 79 -20.95 -14.77 16.13
N GLN A 80 -20.79 -15.40 14.96
CA GLN A 80 -19.81 -16.49 14.74
C GLN A 80 -18.52 -15.99 14.10
N LEU A 81 -18.41 -14.68 13.77
CA LEU A 81 -17.26 -14.13 13.06
C LEU A 81 -15.98 -14.26 13.89
N LYS A 82 -14.92 -14.78 13.27
CA LYS A 82 -13.59 -14.99 13.86
C LYS A 82 -12.50 -14.23 13.12
N VAL A 83 -12.66 -14.06 11.79
CA VAL A 83 -11.64 -13.47 10.92
C VAL A 83 -12.29 -12.53 9.91
N VAL A 84 -11.69 -11.35 9.76
CA VAL A 84 -11.91 -10.45 8.63
C VAL A 84 -10.62 -10.37 7.82
N GLN A 85 -10.65 -10.81 6.57
CA GLN A 85 -9.54 -10.74 5.63
C GLN A 85 -9.80 -9.66 4.59
N LEU A 86 -9.06 -8.55 4.68
CA LEU A 86 -9.15 -7.47 3.71
C LEU A 86 -8.38 -7.80 2.43
N LEU A 87 -8.85 -7.28 1.29
CA LEU A 87 -8.12 -7.32 0.03
C LEU A 87 -7.23 -6.08 -0.16
N SER A 88 -7.43 -5.02 0.62
CA SER A 88 -6.55 -3.84 0.68
C SER A 88 -5.37 -4.05 1.60
N ALA A 89 -4.23 -3.41 1.29
CA ALA A 89 -3.11 -3.32 2.23
C ALA A 89 -3.40 -2.29 3.35
N GLY A 90 -4.10 -1.20 3.03
CA GLY A 90 -4.60 -0.23 4.00
C GLY A 90 -5.76 -0.81 4.83
N VAL A 91 -5.86 -0.35 6.06
CA VAL A 91 -6.84 -0.84 7.05
C VAL A 91 -7.65 0.29 7.67
N GLU A 92 -7.61 1.46 7.07
CA GLU A 92 -8.25 2.68 7.58
C GLU A 92 -9.74 2.44 7.83
N GLY A 93 -10.20 2.79 9.04
CA GLY A 93 -11.60 2.62 9.48
C GLY A 93 -12.01 1.19 9.85
N TRP A 94 -11.15 0.18 9.68
CA TRP A 94 -11.45 -1.21 10.04
C TRP A 94 -11.18 -1.53 11.52
N PRO A 95 -10.04 -1.11 12.12
CA PRO A 95 -9.70 -1.49 13.50
C PRO A 95 -10.77 -1.08 14.51
N GLU A 96 -11.44 0.06 14.30
CA GLU A 96 -12.47 0.60 15.18
C GLU A 96 -13.82 -0.15 15.07
N ARG A 97 -14.01 -0.91 13.98
CA ARG A 97 -15.28 -1.61 13.67
C ARG A 97 -15.20 -3.11 13.88
N VAL A 98 -13.99 -3.67 13.83
CA VAL A 98 -13.81 -5.10 14.04
C VAL A 98 -13.89 -5.41 15.53
N PRO A 99 -14.79 -6.32 15.99
CA PRO A 99 -14.88 -6.70 17.39
C PRO A 99 -13.54 -7.22 17.93
N ALA A 100 -13.25 -6.95 19.20
CA ALA A 100 -11.96 -7.25 19.82
C ALA A 100 -11.56 -8.75 19.81
N ASN A 101 -12.54 -9.63 19.69
CA ASN A 101 -12.34 -11.08 19.59
C ASN A 101 -12.21 -11.57 18.14
N VAL A 102 -12.25 -10.69 17.15
CA VAL A 102 -12.16 -11.02 15.72
C VAL A 102 -10.77 -10.62 15.20
N LEU A 103 -10.13 -11.52 14.48
CA LEU A 103 -8.83 -11.27 13.88
C LEU A 103 -9.00 -10.46 12.58
N LEU A 104 -8.28 -9.35 12.47
CA LEU A 104 -8.21 -8.54 11.26
C LEU A 104 -6.91 -8.84 10.51
N CYS A 105 -7.03 -9.24 9.25
CA CYS A 105 -5.90 -9.46 8.34
C CYS A 105 -5.99 -8.53 7.14
N ASN A 106 -4.88 -7.97 6.68
CA ASN A 106 -4.86 -7.11 5.49
C ASN A 106 -4.38 -7.83 4.22
N GLY A 107 -4.55 -7.17 3.09
CA GLY A 107 -4.20 -7.67 1.75
C GLY A 107 -2.76 -7.39 1.31
N ARG A 108 -1.80 -7.26 2.24
CA ARG A 108 -0.39 -7.08 1.87
C ARG A 108 0.07 -8.22 0.95
N GLY A 109 0.75 -7.87 -0.14
CA GLY A 109 1.16 -8.81 -1.19
C GLY A 109 0.21 -8.85 -2.40
N ILE A 110 -1.01 -8.30 -2.30
CA ILE A 110 -1.96 -8.26 -3.42
C ILE A 110 -1.59 -7.15 -4.42
N HIS A 111 -1.39 -5.93 -3.93
CA HIS A 111 -1.24 -4.73 -4.76
C HIS A 111 0.20 -4.23 -4.90
N GLY A 112 1.14 -4.72 -4.07
CA GLY A 112 2.49 -4.16 -3.97
C GLY A 112 3.25 -4.10 -5.31
N ALA A 113 3.13 -5.14 -6.15
CA ALA A 113 3.77 -5.17 -7.45
C ALA A 113 3.22 -4.10 -8.41
N SER A 114 1.89 -4.00 -8.53
CA SER A 114 1.24 -3.00 -9.40
C SER A 114 1.46 -1.57 -8.91
N THR A 115 1.41 -1.35 -7.59
CA THR A 115 1.71 -0.04 -7.00
C THR A 115 3.16 0.38 -7.25
N ALA A 116 4.10 -0.56 -7.18
CA ALA A 116 5.50 -0.29 -7.51
C ALA A 116 5.70 -0.02 -9.01
N GLU A 117 4.99 -0.74 -9.88
CA GLU A 117 4.98 -0.48 -11.33
C GLU A 117 4.50 0.95 -11.62
N GLN A 118 3.41 1.39 -10.97
CA GLN A 118 2.90 2.76 -11.08
C GLN A 118 3.93 3.79 -10.58
N ALA A 119 4.59 3.53 -9.45
CA ALA A 119 5.63 4.42 -8.92
C ALA A 119 6.77 4.60 -9.90
N VAL A 120 7.26 3.50 -10.48
CA VAL A 120 8.37 3.52 -11.45
C VAL A 120 7.95 4.16 -12.78
N ALA A 121 6.73 3.86 -13.26
CA ALA A 121 6.20 4.49 -14.47
C ALA A 121 6.09 6.00 -14.32
N GLY A 122 5.51 6.49 -13.21
CA GLY A 122 5.40 7.93 -12.92
C GLY A 122 6.77 8.59 -12.72
N LEU A 123 7.67 7.93 -11.99
CA LEU A 123 9.05 8.41 -11.82
C LEU A 123 9.77 8.58 -13.18
N LEU A 124 9.71 7.56 -14.03
CA LEU A 124 10.30 7.62 -15.37
C LEU A 124 9.62 8.67 -16.24
N ALA A 125 8.31 8.83 -16.15
CA ALA A 125 7.58 9.88 -16.86
C ALA A 125 8.07 11.29 -16.47
N VAL A 126 8.32 11.54 -15.18
CA VAL A 126 8.87 12.81 -14.67
C VAL A 126 10.32 13.00 -15.13
N LEU A 127 11.20 12.03 -14.96
CA LEU A 127 12.62 12.13 -15.37
C LEU A 127 12.77 12.33 -16.87
N ARG A 128 11.94 11.66 -17.67
CA ARG A 128 11.98 11.74 -19.14
C ARG A 128 11.13 12.89 -19.69
N ASP A 129 10.48 13.67 -18.82
CA ASP A 129 9.56 14.77 -19.16
C ASP A 129 8.52 14.35 -20.23
N LEU A 130 7.89 13.19 -20.01
CA LEU A 130 6.87 12.68 -20.94
C LEU A 130 5.66 13.63 -21.06
N PRO A 131 5.21 14.34 -20.01
CA PRO A 131 4.15 15.35 -20.14
C PRO A 131 4.48 16.44 -21.18
N ARG A 132 5.74 16.86 -21.27
CA ARG A 132 6.18 17.79 -22.33
C ARG A 132 6.13 17.14 -23.70
N SER A 133 6.58 15.87 -23.82
CA SER A 133 6.51 15.15 -25.10
C SER A 133 5.08 15.01 -25.60
N LEU A 134 4.10 14.76 -24.69
CA LEU A 134 2.68 14.68 -25.05
C LEU A 134 2.15 16.01 -25.57
N ARG A 135 2.47 17.13 -24.89
CA ARG A 135 2.10 18.49 -25.38
C ARG A 135 2.71 18.81 -26.75
N GLN A 136 3.97 18.43 -26.97
CA GLN A 136 4.62 18.60 -28.29
C GLN A 136 3.96 17.75 -29.38
N GLN A 137 3.55 16.52 -29.04
CA GLN A 137 2.80 15.65 -29.96
C GLN A 137 1.47 16.28 -30.36
N GLU A 138 0.70 16.82 -29.38
CA GLU A 138 -0.56 17.52 -29.62
C GLU A 138 -0.37 18.78 -30.48
N ALA A 139 0.74 19.50 -30.27
CA ALA A 139 1.11 20.70 -31.03
C ALA A 139 1.76 20.40 -32.39
N HIS A 140 1.98 19.12 -32.74
CA HIS A 140 2.73 18.68 -33.93
C HIS A 140 4.16 19.25 -33.98
N GLU A 141 4.83 19.39 -32.81
CA GLU A 141 6.17 19.93 -32.67
C GLU A 141 7.19 18.81 -32.49
N TRP A 142 8.31 18.90 -33.25
CA TRP A 142 9.43 17.96 -33.15
C TRP A 142 10.66 18.67 -32.59
N GLN A 143 10.70 18.88 -31.25
CA GLN A 143 11.80 19.55 -30.57
C GLN A 143 12.55 18.62 -29.64
N ARG A 144 13.87 18.55 -29.77
CA ARG A 144 14.74 17.81 -28.83
C ARG A 144 15.00 18.66 -27.58
N TYR A 145 15.04 18.04 -26.41
CA TYR A 145 15.37 18.69 -25.13
C TYR A 145 16.14 17.73 -24.22
N PRO A 146 17.00 18.22 -23.30
CA PRO A 146 17.70 17.40 -22.33
C PRO A 146 16.73 16.65 -21.43
N ARG A 147 17.10 15.45 -20.99
CA ARG A 147 16.35 14.59 -20.05
C ARG A 147 17.30 13.96 -19.07
N GLU A 148 16.77 13.50 -17.96
CA GLU A 148 17.51 12.80 -16.93
C GLU A 148 17.34 11.28 -17.05
N SER A 149 18.26 10.55 -16.42
CA SER A 149 18.26 9.09 -16.29
C SER A 149 18.20 8.70 -14.82
N LEU A 150 17.82 7.47 -14.54
CA LEU A 150 18.00 6.84 -13.22
C LEU A 150 19.46 6.47 -12.95
N ASP A 151 20.28 6.35 -13.97
CA ASP A 151 21.69 5.97 -13.84
C ASP A 151 22.44 6.93 -12.91
N GLY A 152 23.08 6.38 -11.88
CA GLY A 152 23.80 7.11 -10.85
C GLY A 152 22.93 7.83 -9.81
N LYS A 153 21.61 7.80 -9.90
CA LYS A 153 20.70 8.43 -8.93
C LYS A 153 20.62 7.66 -7.62
N ARG A 154 20.46 8.39 -6.52
CA ARG A 154 20.18 7.84 -5.19
C ARG A 154 18.71 7.95 -4.84
N VAL A 155 18.07 6.80 -4.63
CA VAL A 155 16.64 6.68 -4.34
C VAL A 155 16.41 6.35 -2.86
N LEU A 156 15.76 7.23 -2.14
CA LEU A 156 15.31 7.02 -0.78
C LEU A 156 13.90 6.40 -0.79
N LEU A 157 13.79 5.18 -0.26
CA LEU A 157 12.52 4.47 -0.13
C LEU A 157 11.96 4.69 1.29
N LEU A 158 10.95 5.53 1.43
CA LEU A 158 10.18 5.67 2.66
C LEU A 158 9.22 4.50 2.78
N GLY A 159 9.67 3.45 3.41
CA GLY A 159 9.04 2.16 3.53
C GLY A 159 10.02 1.02 3.24
N ALA A 160 9.80 -0.14 3.86
CA ALA A 160 10.59 -1.35 3.64
C ALA A 160 9.67 -2.57 3.53
N GLY A 161 8.50 -2.37 2.92
CA GLY A 161 7.52 -3.40 2.57
C GLY A 161 7.70 -3.92 1.15
N ASP A 162 6.68 -4.61 0.62
CA ASP A 162 6.69 -5.20 -0.71
C ASP A 162 6.79 -4.14 -1.82
N VAL A 163 6.05 -3.02 -1.74
CA VAL A 163 6.16 -1.91 -2.72
C VAL A 163 7.61 -1.44 -2.84
N ALA A 164 8.25 -1.11 -1.71
CA ALA A 164 9.64 -0.65 -1.69
C ALA A 164 10.59 -1.69 -2.29
N SER A 165 10.37 -2.98 -2.00
CA SER A 165 11.21 -4.07 -2.54
C SER A 165 11.05 -4.26 -4.06
N TYR A 166 9.86 -4.00 -4.61
CA TYR A 166 9.66 -4.02 -6.06
C TYR A 166 10.28 -2.79 -6.73
N VAL A 167 10.07 -1.59 -6.16
CA VAL A 167 10.68 -0.35 -6.67
C VAL A 167 12.21 -0.47 -6.69
N GLU A 168 12.82 -0.90 -5.56
CA GLU A 168 14.26 -1.10 -5.45
C GLU A 168 14.82 -1.93 -6.62
N ARG A 169 14.31 -3.15 -6.81
CA ARG A 169 14.75 -4.01 -7.92
C ARG A 169 14.59 -3.36 -9.30
N ALA A 170 13.49 -2.61 -9.49
CA ALA A 170 13.22 -1.97 -10.76
C ALA A 170 14.17 -0.80 -11.05
N VAL A 171 14.49 0.04 -10.05
CA VAL A 171 15.39 1.20 -10.28
C VAL A 171 16.86 0.79 -10.35
N GLU A 172 17.26 -0.27 -9.62
CA GLU A 172 18.62 -0.81 -9.65
C GLU A 172 19.00 -1.36 -11.03
N VAL A 173 18.05 -1.93 -11.78
CA VAL A 173 18.28 -2.37 -13.18
C VAL A 173 18.72 -1.20 -14.08
N PHE A 174 18.32 0.04 -13.75
CA PHE A 174 18.70 1.25 -14.48
C PHE A 174 19.89 1.99 -13.87
N GLY A 175 20.64 1.36 -12.96
CA GLY A 175 21.86 1.92 -12.37
C GLY A 175 21.66 2.87 -11.20
N ALA A 176 20.45 2.96 -10.62
CA ALA A 176 20.23 3.72 -9.40
C ALA A 176 20.68 2.94 -8.16
N SER A 177 21.09 3.64 -7.11
CA SER A 177 21.28 3.09 -5.77
C SER A 177 20.08 3.35 -4.87
N THR A 178 19.82 2.49 -3.90
CA THR A 178 18.66 2.61 -3.01
C THR A 178 19.05 2.67 -1.54
N VAL A 179 18.28 3.43 -0.75
CA VAL A 179 18.35 3.47 0.72
C VAL A 179 16.95 3.29 1.26
N ARG A 180 16.76 2.33 2.16
CA ARG A 180 15.45 2.07 2.80
C ARG A 180 15.36 2.70 4.16
N VAL A 181 14.22 3.34 4.44
CA VAL A 181 13.90 3.92 5.75
C VAL A 181 12.56 3.36 6.23
N ALA A 182 12.47 2.94 7.48
CA ALA A 182 11.22 2.47 8.09
C ALA A 182 11.12 2.89 9.56
N ARG A 183 9.91 2.79 10.12
CA ARG A 183 9.67 3.10 11.54
C ARG A 183 10.57 2.29 12.49
N ARG A 184 10.81 1.02 12.17
CA ARG A 184 11.69 0.14 12.95
C ARG A 184 12.98 -0.12 12.15
N PRO A 185 14.13 0.44 12.58
CA PRO A 185 15.41 0.16 11.96
C PRO A 185 15.79 -1.32 12.12
N ARG A 186 16.50 -1.85 11.14
CA ARG A 186 17.05 -3.21 11.13
C ARG A 186 18.18 -3.31 10.10
N ALA A 187 18.86 -4.45 10.02
CA ALA A 187 19.95 -4.63 9.05
C ALA A 187 19.50 -4.24 7.63
N GLY A 188 20.20 -3.29 7.02
CA GLY A 188 19.90 -2.74 5.70
C GLY A 188 18.68 -1.80 5.62
N VAL A 189 18.11 -1.38 6.76
CA VAL A 189 16.98 -0.44 6.81
C VAL A 189 17.21 0.59 7.92
N HIS A 190 17.32 1.85 7.56
CA HIS A 190 17.45 2.99 8.46
C HIS A 190 16.17 3.29 9.24
N GLY A 191 16.32 4.05 10.33
CA GLY A 191 15.20 4.60 11.09
C GLY A 191 14.76 5.96 10.56
N LEU A 192 13.59 6.45 10.99
CA LEU A 192 13.13 7.81 10.65
C LEU A 192 14.06 8.90 11.20
N ALA A 193 14.77 8.61 12.30
CA ALA A 193 15.73 9.54 12.89
C ALA A 193 16.96 9.82 12.02
N ASP A 194 17.27 8.92 11.06
CA ASP A 194 18.41 9.04 10.16
C ASP A 194 18.12 9.93 8.94
N LEU A 195 16.85 10.29 8.72
CA LEU A 195 16.41 11.10 7.56
C LEU A 195 17.20 12.39 7.38
N PRO A 196 17.49 13.20 8.43
CA PRO A 196 18.24 14.44 8.26
C PRO A 196 19.60 14.27 7.57
N ASP A 197 20.26 13.14 7.79
CA ASP A 197 21.58 12.85 7.22
C ASP A 197 21.49 12.20 5.82
N LEU A 198 20.36 11.60 5.49
CA LEU A 198 20.16 10.93 4.20
C LEU A 198 19.65 11.87 3.09
N LEU A 199 18.85 12.88 3.46
CA LEU A 199 18.16 13.76 2.51
C LEU A 199 19.06 14.60 1.61
N PRO A 200 20.19 15.18 2.10
CA PRO A 200 21.03 16.03 1.26
C PRO A 200 21.62 15.33 0.02
N ASP A 201 21.79 14.01 0.08
CA ASP A 201 22.32 13.18 -0.99
C ASP A 201 21.23 12.42 -1.75
N THR A 202 19.96 12.74 -1.54
CA THR A 202 18.82 12.01 -2.12
C THR A 202 18.28 12.70 -3.37
N ASP A 203 18.42 12.07 -4.54
CA ASP A 203 17.86 12.58 -5.80
C ASP A 203 16.36 12.29 -5.93
N ILE A 204 15.91 11.17 -5.37
CA ILE A 204 14.54 10.68 -5.54
C ILE A 204 14.03 10.14 -4.20
N VAL A 205 12.83 10.58 -3.80
CA VAL A 205 12.11 10.03 -2.67
C VAL A 205 10.92 9.24 -3.17
N VAL A 206 10.75 7.98 -2.76
CA VAL A 206 9.54 7.19 -3.03
C VAL A 206 8.84 6.89 -1.70
N ALA A 207 7.69 7.52 -1.48
CA ALA A 207 6.87 7.34 -0.29
C ALA A 207 5.90 6.16 -0.50
N ALA A 208 6.06 5.12 0.34
CA ALA A 208 5.27 3.89 0.35
C ALA A 208 5.02 3.40 1.80
N LEU A 209 4.85 4.35 2.72
CA LEU A 209 4.48 4.10 4.12
C LEU A 209 2.96 4.10 4.30
N PRO A 210 2.42 3.40 5.32
CA PRO A 210 1.02 3.55 5.71
C PRO A 210 0.76 4.90 6.39
N ASP A 211 -0.50 5.34 6.43
CA ASP A 211 -0.93 6.49 7.26
C ASP A 211 -0.98 6.06 8.73
N THR A 212 -0.19 6.71 9.54
CA THR A 212 -0.16 6.56 11.00
C THR A 212 0.17 7.92 11.63
N ALA A 213 -0.07 8.10 12.92
CA ALA A 213 0.30 9.33 13.60
C ALA A 213 1.80 9.68 13.45
N ALA A 214 2.68 8.69 13.27
CA ALA A 214 4.11 8.89 13.10
C ALA A 214 4.55 9.18 11.66
N THR A 215 3.68 8.95 10.67
CA THR A 215 4.00 9.12 9.25
C THR A 215 3.19 10.23 8.58
N ARG A 216 2.16 10.72 9.23
CA ARG A 216 1.38 11.87 8.77
C ARG A 216 2.29 13.10 8.68
N HIS A 217 2.29 13.74 7.51
CA HIS A 217 3.15 14.88 7.19
C HIS A 217 4.64 14.65 7.49
N LEU A 218 5.11 13.40 7.37
CA LEU A 218 6.53 13.08 7.48
C LEU A 218 7.36 13.84 6.44
N VAL A 219 6.79 14.04 5.24
CA VAL A 219 7.38 14.84 4.17
C VAL A 219 6.81 16.26 4.28
N ASP A 220 7.33 17.00 5.26
CA ASP A 220 6.98 18.39 5.55
C ASP A 220 7.95 19.39 4.88
N ALA A 221 7.77 20.69 5.15
CA ALA A 221 8.64 21.73 4.61
C ALA A 221 10.12 21.56 5.03
N ALA A 222 10.38 21.10 6.25
CA ALA A 222 11.75 20.88 6.73
C ALA A 222 12.43 19.69 6.04
N PHE A 223 11.67 18.63 5.77
CA PHE A 223 12.10 17.48 4.96
C PHE A 223 12.42 17.93 3.52
N LEU A 224 11.46 18.61 2.87
CA LEU A 224 11.58 19.04 1.48
C LEU A 224 12.75 20.02 1.28
N ALA A 225 12.96 20.93 2.21
CA ALA A 225 14.07 21.91 2.16
C ALA A 225 15.46 21.27 2.20
N ARG A 226 15.59 20.03 2.67
CA ARG A 226 16.87 19.31 2.73
C ARG A 226 17.21 18.56 1.44
N LEU A 227 16.21 18.36 0.56
CA LEU A 227 16.43 17.72 -0.73
C LEU A 227 17.18 18.65 -1.68
N PRO A 228 18.08 18.14 -2.52
CA PRO A 228 18.74 18.93 -3.54
C PRO A 228 17.74 19.48 -4.58
N ASP A 229 18.11 20.58 -5.21
CA ASP A 229 17.33 21.15 -6.31
C ASP A 229 17.17 20.13 -7.45
N GLY A 230 15.97 20.05 -8.00
CA GLY A 230 15.62 19.09 -9.04
C GLY A 230 15.27 17.70 -8.53
N ALA A 231 15.32 17.43 -7.22
CA ALA A 231 14.91 16.13 -6.68
C ALA A 231 13.44 15.82 -7.02
N VAL A 232 13.13 14.52 -7.11
CA VAL A 232 11.79 14.02 -7.46
C VAL A 232 11.15 13.38 -6.23
N VAL A 233 9.93 13.80 -5.90
CA VAL A 233 9.10 13.19 -4.87
C VAL A 233 8.03 12.33 -5.51
N VAL A 234 8.02 11.03 -5.21
CA VAL A 234 7.02 10.06 -5.67
C VAL A 234 6.18 9.63 -4.49
N ASN A 235 4.85 9.75 -4.58
CA ASN A 235 3.95 9.25 -3.54
C ASN A 235 2.96 8.23 -4.10
N VAL A 236 3.09 6.98 -3.64
CA VAL A 236 2.19 5.86 -3.93
C VAL A 236 1.71 5.18 -2.64
N GLY A 237 1.95 5.81 -1.49
CA GLY A 237 1.53 5.35 -0.18
C GLY A 237 0.16 5.89 0.21
N ARG A 238 0.17 7.04 0.90
CA ARG A 238 -1.03 7.80 1.29
C ARG A 238 -0.77 9.28 1.09
N GLY A 239 -1.81 10.04 0.68
CA GLY A 239 -1.71 11.49 0.49
C GLY A 239 -1.20 12.22 1.72
N THR A 240 -1.72 11.84 2.88
CA THR A 240 -1.37 12.38 4.20
C THR A 240 0.10 12.24 4.62
N LEU A 241 0.92 11.46 3.91
CA LEU A 241 2.37 11.37 4.16
C LEU A 241 3.09 12.67 3.83
N ILE A 242 2.55 13.45 2.90
CA ILE A 242 3.13 14.70 2.42
C ILE A 242 2.27 15.87 2.90
N ASP A 243 2.91 16.90 3.42
CA ASP A 243 2.29 18.20 3.57
C ASP A 243 2.08 18.79 2.17
N THR A 244 0.82 18.83 1.72
CA THR A 244 0.45 19.24 0.36
C THR A 244 0.83 20.68 0.08
N ASP A 245 0.66 21.59 1.05
CA ASP A 245 0.98 23.01 0.89
C ASP A 245 2.50 23.22 0.81
N ALA A 246 3.27 22.51 1.63
CA ALA A 246 4.72 22.54 1.58
C ALA A 246 5.26 22.04 0.23
N LEU A 247 4.73 20.93 -0.29
CA LEU A 247 5.14 20.41 -1.60
C LEU A 247 4.72 21.38 -2.72
N LEU A 248 3.52 21.95 -2.67
CA LEU A 248 3.03 22.91 -3.65
C LEU A 248 3.91 24.16 -3.74
N ALA A 249 4.42 24.67 -2.61
CA ALA A 249 5.38 25.76 -2.58
C ALA A 249 6.65 25.41 -3.36
N GLU A 250 7.22 24.23 -3.15
CA GLU A 250 8.43 23.75 -3.84
C GLU A 250 8.23 23.52 -5.35
N LEU A 251 7.05 23.00 -5.72
CA LEU A 251 6.65 22.82 -7.12
C LEU A 251 6.48 24.17 -7.83
N THR A 252 5.82 25.14 -7.17
CA THR A 252 5.60 26.49 -7.68
C THR A 252 6.92 27.24 -7.88
N ALA A 253 7.86 27.09 -6.94
CA ALA A 253 9.22 27.58 -7.05
C ALA A 253 10.06 26.85 -8.12
N LYS A 254 9.54 25.75 -8.68
CA LYS A 254 10.23 24.86 -9.63
C LYS A 254 11.51 24.24 -9.07
N ARG A 255 11.65 24.18 -7.75
CA ARG A 255 12.82 23.61 -7.11
C ARG A 255 12.76 22.09 -7.10
N LEU A 256 11.56 21.51 -6.85
CA LEU A 256 11.32 20.08 -6.87
C LEU A 256 10.39 19.66 -8.00
N ARG A 257 10.30 18.35 -8.21
CA ARG A 257 9.38 17.70 -9.15
C ARG A 257 8.63 16.60 -8.41
N ALA A 258 7.43 16.23 -8.89
CA ALA A 258 6.68 15.18 -8.24
C ALA A 258 5.91 14.25 -9.20
N PHE A 259 5.73 13.01 -8.77
CA PHE A 259 4.68 12.11 -9.23
C PHE A 259 3.82 11.71 -8.03
N LEU A 260 2.52 11.96 -8.09
CA LEU A 260 1.58 11.67 -7.02
C LEU A 260 0.43 10.81 -7.53
N ASP A 261 0.36 9.57 -7.06
CA ASP A 261 -0.81 8.69 -7.30
C ASP A 261 -1.87 8.90 -6.20
N VAL A 262 -1.43 9.43 -5.06
CA VAL A 262 -2.27 9.75 -3.89
C VAL A 262 -1.97 11.18 -3.41
N VAL A 263 -3.01 11.86 -2.94
CA VAL A 263 -2.98 13.26 -2.51
C VAL A 263 -3.81 13.46 -1.24
N ASP A 264 -3.68 14.62 -0.59
CA ASP A 264 -4.54 15.03 0.53
C ASP A 264 -5.00 16.47 0.29
N PRO A 265 -6.33 16.71 0.19
CA PRO A 265 -7.45 15.78 0.30
C PRO A 265 -7.61 14.86 -0.92
N GLU A 266 -8.28 13.71 -0.72
CA GLU A 266 -8.63 12.77 -1.78
C GLU A 266 -10.13 12.44 -1.71
N PRO A 267 -10.91 12.63 -2.81
CA PRO A 267 -10.49 13.14 -4.14
C PRO A 267 -9.98 14.58 -4.09
N LEU A 268 -9.03 14.90 -5.00
CA LEU A 268 -8.50 16.26 -5.12
C LEU A 268 -9.60 17.20 -5.66
N PRO A 269 -9.94 18.30 -4.94
CA PRO A 269 -10.94 19.27 -5.42
C PRO A 269 -10.61 19.83 -6.79
N ALA A 270 -11.64 20.11 -7.61
CA ALA A 270 -11.47 20.54 -9.00
C ALA A 270 -10.72 21.88 -9.15
N ASP A 271 -10.78 22.73 -8.12
CA ASP A 271 -10.11 24.04 -8.06
C ASP A 271 -8.76 24.02 -7.33
N HIS A 272 -8.31 22.81 -6.90
CA HIS A 272 -7.06 22.70 -6.15
C HIS A 272 -5.84 23.09 -7.02
N PRO A 273 -4.90 23.91 -6.50
CA PRO A 273 -3.77 24.42 -7.28
C PRO A 273 -2.79 23.34 -7.75
N LEU A 274 -2.75 22.16 -7.18
CA LEU A 274 -1.94 21.04 -7.67
C LEU A 274 -2.25 20.66 -9.12
N TRP A 275 -3.50 20.84 -9.60
CA TRP A 275 -3.86 20.51 -10.99
C TRP A 275 -3.06 21.33 -12.03
N SER A 276 -2.69 22.55 -11.67
CA SER A 276 -1.94 23.46 -12.53
C SER A 276 -0.50 23.71 -12.08
N ALA A 277 -0.06 23.07 -11.01
CA ALA A 277 1.29 23.23 -10.51
C ALA A 277 2.32 22.76 -11.54
N PRO A 278 3.44 23.47 -11.71
CA PRO A 278 4.50 23.02 -12.60
C PRO A 278 5.20 21.76 -12.02
N ASN A 279 5.80 20.99 -12.91
CA ASN A 279 6.67 19.85 -12.54
C ASN A 279 5.99 18.75 -11.72
N VAL A 280 4.66 18.62 -11.78
CA VAL A 280 3.91 17.53 -11.15
C VAL A 280 3.18 16.70 -12.19
N LEU A 281 3.15 15.39 -11.97
CA LEU A 281 2.30 14.43 -12.68
C LEU A 281 1.38 13.79 -11.63
N LEU A 282 0.08 13.79 -11.91
CA LEU A 282 -0.95 13.24 -11.02
C LEU A 282 -1.63 12.04 -11.67
N THR A 283 -1.95 11.03 -10.86
CA THR A 283 -2.86 9.96 -11.24
C THR A 283 -3.88 9.72 -10.10
N PRO A 284 -5.12 9.30 -10.39
CA PRO A 284 -6.21 9.31 -9.41
C PRO A 284 -6.27 8.00 -8.61
N HIS A 285 -5.24 7.70 -7.80
CA HIS A 285 -5.13 6.54 -6.91
C HIS A 285 -5.38 5.21 -7.64
N VAL A 286 -4.68 4.99 -8.74
CA VAL A 286 -4.87 3.81 -9.62
C VAL A 286 -3.76 2.78 -9.50
N GLY A 287 -2.70 3.06 -8.75
CA GLY A 287 -1.50 2.21 -8.69
C GLY A 287 -1.78 0.77 -8.25
N GLY A 288 -2.72 0.55 -7.34
CA GLY A 288 -3.10 -0.79 -6.90
C GLY A 288 -4.02 -1.55 -7.87
N GLY A 289 -4.72 -0.84 -8.76
CA GLY A 289 -5.82 -1.36 -9.58
C GLY A 289 -5.40 -2.02 -10.91
N ALA A 290 -4.12 -2.18 -11.19
CA ALA A 290 -3.67 -2.81 -12.43
C ALA A 290 -3.95 -4.31 -12.45
N GLY A 291 -4.16 -4.88 -13.64
CA GLY A 291 -4.57 -6.27 -13.84
C GLY A 291 -3.73 -7.31 -13.10
N GLY A 292 -4.34 -8.44 -12.78
CA GLY A 292 -3.72 -9.57 -12.08
C GLY A 292 -3.72 -9.48 -10.55
N TRP A 293 -4.31 -8.42 -9.96
CA TRP A 293 -4.49 -8.35 -8.51
C TRP A 293 -5.48 -9.43 -8.03
N GLU A 294 -6.51 -9.75 -8.80
CA GLU A 294 -7.52 -10.77 -8.49
C GLU A 294 -6.86 -12.14 -8.27
N ARG A 295 -5.90 -12.51 -9.12
CA ARG A 295 -5.15 -13.75 -8.97
C ARG A 295 -4.32 -13.78 -7.69
N ARG A 296 -3.67 -12.64 -7.33
CA ARG A 296 -2.92 -12.52 -6.09
C ARG A 296 -3.83 -12.53 -4.86
N ALA A 297 -4.99 -11.88 -4.97
CA ALA A 297 -6.03 -11.90 -3.94
C ALA A 297 -6.55 -13.33 -3.70
N ALA A 298 -6.92 -14.03 -4.77
CA ALA A 298 -7.38 -15.41 -4.68
C ALA A 298 -6.33 -16.33 -4.04
N LYS A 299 -5.05 -16.17 -4.38
CA LYS A 299 -3.96 -16.94 -3.76
C LYS A 299 -3.86 -16.66 -2.26
N LEU A 300 -3.89 -15.38 -1.86
CA LEU A 300 -3.83 -15.00 -0.44
C LEU A 300 -5.04 -15.52 0.32
N VAL A 301 -6.25 -15.28 -0.20
CA VAL A 301 -7.50 -15.70 0.46
C VAL A 301 -7.53 -17.23 0.64
N ARG A 302 -7.16 -17.99 -0.39
CA ARG A 302 -7.07 -19.46 -0.29
C ARG A 302 -6.08 -19.90 0.79
N GLU A 303 -4.86 -19.35 0.81
CA GLU A 303 -3.87 -19.65 1.85
C GLU A 303 -4.39 -19.33 3.25
N GLN A 304 -5.06 -18.20 3.42
CA GLN A 304 -5.65 -17.80 4.70
C GLN A 304 -6.79 -18.74 5.13
N ILE A 305 -7.66 -19.17 4.20
CA ILE A 305 -8.70 -20.16 4.47
C ILE A 305 -8.08 -21.49 4.90
N GLU A 306 -7.04 -21.95 4.21
CA GLU A 306 -6.33 -23.18 4.56
C GLU A 306 -5.74 -23.11 5.99
N ARG A 307 -5.09 -21.99 6.34
CA ARG A 307 -4.54 -21.75 7.67
C ARG A 307 -5.63 -21.72 8.73
N PHE A 308 -6.73 -21.02 8.45
CA PHE A 308 -7.88 -20.92 9.34
C PHE A 308 -8.47 -22.30 9.65
N VAL A 309 -8.68 -23.15 8.63
CA VAL A 309 -9.22 -24.50 8.79
C VAL A 309 -8.29 -25.40 9.59
N ARG A 310 -6.98 -25.29 9.38
CA ARG A 310 -5.96 -26.06 10.10
C ARG A 310 -5.67 -25.52 11.51
N GLY A 311 -6.21 -24.33 11.86
CA GLY A 311 -5.87 -23.66 13.12
C GLY A 311 -4.44 -23.14 13.17
N GLU A 312 -3.83 -22.89 12.01
CA GLU A 312 -2.49 -22.32 11.87
C GLU A 312 -2.53 -20.80 12.03
N PRO A 313 -1.40 -20.16 12.44
CA PRO A 313 -1.32 -18.70 12.51
C PRO A 313 -1.62 -18.05 11.16
N LEU A 314 -2.53 -17.06 11.15
CA LEU A 314 -2.83 -16.27 9.95
C LEU A 314 -1.68 -15.35 9.59
N ILE A 315 -1.49 -15.11 8.30
CA ILE A 315 -0.52 -14.12 7.80
C ILE A 315 -1.17 -12.74 7.69
N ASN A 316 -0.34 -11.69 7.63
CA ASN A 316 -0.80 -10.31 7.50
C ASN A 316 -1.76 -9.85 8.61
N LEU A 317 -1.63 -10.42 9.81
CA LEU A 317 -2.41 -10.00 10.97
C LEU A 317 -2.12 -8.52 11.27
N VAL A 318 -3.17 -7.74 11.46
CA VAL A 318 -3.10 -6.33 11.86
C VAL A 318 -2.93 -6.27 13.37
N SER A 319 -1.76 -5.82 13.84
CA SER A 319 -1.50 -5.61 15.26
C SER A 319 -1.85 -4.17 15.66
N SER A 320 -2.14 -3.95 16.95
CA SER A 320 -2.29 -2.62 17.53
C SER A 320 -1.05 -1.76 17.23
N GLY A 321 -1.25 -0.60 16.61
CA GLY A 321 -0.18 0.33 16.21
C GLY A 321 0.27 0.17 14.75
N TYR A 322 -0.60 -0.34 13.91
CA TYR A 322 -0.46 -0.25 12.45
C TYR A 322 -0.45 1.21 12.06
#